data_4501087a52a9a6dcbc46080864c8f1a5
#
_entry.id   4501087a52a9a6dcbc46080864c8f1a5
#
_cell.length_a   1.000
_cell.length_b   1.000
_cell.length_c   1.000
_cell.angle_alpha   90.00
_cell.angle_beta   90.00
_cell.angle_gamma   90.00
#
_symmetry.space_group_name_H-M   'P 1'
#
loop_
_entity.id
_entity.type
_entity.pdbx_description
1 polymer ?
#
loop_
_entity_poly.entity_id
_entity_poly.type
_entity_poly.pdbx_seq_one_letter_code
_entity_poly.pdbx_strand_id
1 'polypeptide(L)'
;MNYREEIPQSMLFKHEYRDGINKLISDRQSEMAEKRKEYVKNIFEDQERYREDFKKMLGWPLVDCDTSGLPSVKSVKLSEESGYSIYRMQFEIFDGVNMTGLYFRINGEEKRPLVLVQHGGLGTPELISGFYGDTINYNRMLERVIAQGVHAFAPQLLLWDRKYTISFDRIGIDARLKRVGSSITAVELYCLTRILDYFEAQYNVSSFGMVGLSYGGFYTQYLSALDKRIKSAISCSFFNARDEYSWSDWTWFRSAEKFNDVEIACLVYPRKLCIEIGTKDSLFDVKHGIRAFEDLKELCKDVGTDWLTFIPFDGTHEFCLNDEPIIEMVKHLRIDE
;
A
#
# COMPACT_ATOMS: atom_id res chain seq x y z
N MET A 1 -6.79 26.60 -51.03
CA MET A 1 -7.22 27.50 -49.96
C MET A 1 -6.10 27.54 -48.92
N ASN A 2 -5.45 28.65 -48.67
CA ASN A 2 -4.37 28.74 -47.68
C ASN A 2 -5.00 29.24 -46.37
N TYR A 3 -5.29 28.33 -45.48
CA TYR A 3 -5.70 28.70 -44.10
C TYR A 3 -4.53 29.41 -43.40
N ARG A 4 -4.80 30.57 -42.88
CA ARG A 4 -3.81 31.38 -42.19
C ARG A 4 -4.43 31.90 -40.87
N GLU A 5 -4.12 31.23 -39.79
CA GLU A 5 -4.43 31.68 -38.46
C GLU A 5 -3.14 31.71 -37.63
N GLU A 6 -3.00 32.67 -36.76
CA GLU A 6 -1.87 32.73 -35.87
C GLU A 6 -1.90 31.60 -34.83
N ILE A 7 -0.75 30.99 -34.56
CA ILE A 7 -0.63 29.89 -33.57
C ILE A 7 -1.26 30.23 -32.24
N PRO A 8 -1.10 31.44 -31.63
CA PRO A 8 -1.76 31.80 -30.39
C PRO A 8 -3.28 31.72 -30.46
N GLN A 9 -3.88 32.12 -31.60
CA GLN A 9 -5.34 32.05 -31.75
C GLN A 9 -5.85 30.60 -31.80
N SER A 10 -5.15 29.71 -32.52
CA SER A 10 -5.53 28.29 -32.53
C SER A 10 -5.34 27.60 -31.17
N MET A 11 -4.40 28.07 -30.36
CA MET A 11 -4.20 27.53 -29.01
C MET A 11 -5.32 27.90 -28.05
N LEU A 12 -6.01 29.02 -28.21
CA LEU A 12 -7.15 29.40 -27.36
C LEU A 12 -8.24 28.31 -27.38
N PHE A 13 -8.57 27.78 -28.57
CA PHE A 13 -9.57 26.69 -28.67
C PHE A 13 -9.17 25.43 -27.95
N LYS A 14 -7.87 25.08 -27.90
CA LYS A 14 -7.37 23.96 -27.12
C LYS A 14 -7.46 24.21 -25.62
N HIS A 15 -7.21 25.43 -25.17
CA HIS A 15 -7.40 25.82 -23.77
C HIS A 15 -8.88 25.74 -23.35
N GLU A 16 -9.79 26.28 -24.16
CA GLU A 16 -11.22 26.20 -23.91
C GLU A 16 -11.71 24.75 -23.85
N TYR A 17 -11.24 23.90 -24.79
CA TYR A 17 -11.60 22.48 -24.79
C TYR A 17 -11.09 21.76 -23.54
N ARG A 18 -9.81 21.98 -23.17
CA ARG A 18 -9.25 21.45 -21.91
C ARG A 18 -10.06 21.91 -20.69
N ASP A 19 -10.37 23.18 -20.63
CA ASP A 19 -11.08 23.76 -19.47
C ASP A 19 -12.52 23.21 -19.40
N GLY A 20 -13.16 23.00 -20.56
CA GLY A 20 -14.45 22.30 -20.64
C GLY A 20 -14.38 20.84 -20.14
N ILE A 21 -13.31 20.10 -20.47
CA ILE A 21 -13.06 18.74 -19.95
C ILE A 21 -12.82 18.78 -18.43
N ASN A 22 -12.01 19.72 -17.93
CA ASN A 22 -11.75 19.85 -16.49
C ASN A 22 -13.03 20.14 -15.72
N LYS A 23 -13.89 21.02 -16.27
CA LYS A 23 -15.21 21.27 -15.65
C LYS A 23 -16.07 20.00 -15.63
N LEU A 24 -16.13 19.26 -16.74
CA LEU A 24 -16.86 17.99 -16.79
C LEU A 24 -16.34 16.99 -15.75
N ILE A 25 -15.01 16.89 -15.56
CA ILE A 25 -14.40 16.03 -14.54
C ILE A 25 -14.87 16.44 -13.15
N SER A 26 -14.77 17.74 -12.81
CA SER A 26 -15.17 18.26 -11.50
C SER A 26 -16.66 18.03 -11.20
N ASP A 27 -17.53 18.26 -12.19
CA ASP A 27 -18.97 18.01 -12.07
C ASP A 27 -19.25 16.52 -11.80
N ARG A 28 -18.51 15.61 -12.49
CA ARG A 28 -18.63 14.15 -12.29
C ARG A 28 -18.04 13.68 -10.98
N GLN A 29 -16.92 14.21 -10.52
CA GLN A 29 -16.35 13.88 -9.21
C GLN A 29 -17.34 14.16 -8.09
N SER A 30 -18.05 15.31 -8.13
CA SER A 30 -19.09 15.65 -7.17
C SER A 30 -20.26 14.65 -7.20
N GLU A 31 -20.72 14.25 -8.39
CA GLU A 31 -21.75 13.21 -8.55
C GLU A 31 -21.29 11.86 -7.99
N MET A 32 -20.04 11.48 -8.26
CA MET A 32 -19.47 10.20 -7.79
C MET A 32 -19.30 10.18 -6.27
N ALA A 33 -18.97 11.31 -5.66
CA ALA A 33 -18.90 11.42 -4.20
C ALA A 33 -20.24 11.11 -3.52
N GLU A 34 -21.35 11.62 -4.05
CA GLU A 34 -22.69 11.30 -3.51
C GLU A 34 -23.06 9.83 -3.74
N LYS A 35 -22.75 9.26 -4.91
CA LYS A 35 -22.94 7.82 -5.16
C LYS A 35 -22.12 6.95 -4.21
N ARG A 36 -20.88 7.32 -3.93
CA ARG A 36 -20.00 6.60 -3.01
C ARG A 36 -20.55 6.58 -1.59
N LYS A 37 -21.03 7.73 -1.09
CA LYS A 37 -21.69 7.81 0.23
C LYS A 37 -22.84 6.81 0.37
N GLU A 38 -23.72 6.75 -0.63
CA GLU A 38 -24.83 5.78 -0.63
C GLU A 38 -24.33 4.34 -0.78
N TYR A 39 -23.29 4.13 -1.60
CA TYR A 39 -22.72 2.80 -1.83
C TYR A 39 -22.13 2.19 -0.56
N VAL A 40 -21.43 3.00 0.27
CA VAL A 40 -20.69 2.51 1.45
C VAL A 40 -21.46 2.60 2.76
N LYS A 41 -22.71 2.96 2.77
CA LYS A 41 -23.49 3.17 4.00
C LYS A 41 -23.50 2.00 4.98
N ASN A 42 -23.31 0.77 4.50
CA ASN A 42 -23.26 -0.45 5.31
C ASN A 42 -21.85 -1.08 5.32
N ILE A 43 -20.78 -0.27 5.18
CA ILE A 43 -19.41 -0.79 5.00
C ILE A 43 -18.89 -1.57 6.21
N PHE A 44 -19.36 -1.25 7.40
CA PHE A 44 -18.96 -1.94 8.64
C PHE A 44 -19.76 -3.21 8.92
N GLU A 45 -21.00 -3.31 8.42
CA GLU A 45 -21.86 -4.48 8.59
C GLU A 45 -21.56 -5.59 7.57
N ASP A 46 -21.18 -5.23 6.33
CA ASP A 46 -21.00 -6.18 5.23
C ASP A 46 -19.61 -6.09 4.58
N GLN A 47 -18.56 -6.05 5.42
CA GLN A 47 -17.18 -5.85 4.98
C GLN A 47 -16.72 -6.88 3.94
N GLU A 48 -17.19 -8.15 4.01
CA GLU A 48 -16.77 -9.19 3.05
C GLU A 48 -17.24 -8.86 1.63
N ARG A 49 -18.47 -8.42 1.48
CA ARG A 49 -18.99 -7.96 0.19
C ARG A 49 -18.14 -6.80 -0.35
N TYR A 50 -17.81 -5.82 0.50
CA TYR A 50 -17.02 -4.67 0.06
C TYR A 50 -15.56 -5.06 -0.26
N ARG A 51 -14.97 -6.03 0.44
CA ARG A 51 -13.65 -6.59 0.07
C ARG A 51 -13.70 -7.26 -1.30
N GLU A 52 -14.72 -8.05 -1.58
CA GLU A 52 -14.90 -8.67 -2.90
C GLU A 52 -15.13 -7.62 -4.01
N ASP A 53 -15.91 -6.59 -3.74
CA ASP A 53 -16.10 -5.50 -4.69
C ASP A 53 -14.83 -4.66 -4.88
N PHE A 54 -14.02 -4.50 -3.84
CA PHE A 54 -12.70 -3.86 -3.92
C PHE A 54 -11.73 -4.70 -4.75
N LYS A 55 -11.66 -6.01 -4.55
CA LYS A 55 -10.91 -6.92 -5.41
C LYS A 55 -11.32 -6.81 -6.87
N LYS A 56 -12.62 -6.83 -7.16
CA LYS A 56 -13.14 -6.65 -8.53
C LYS A 56 -12.73 -5.31 -9.13
N MET A 57 -12.78 -4.23 -8.36
CA MET A 57 -12.33 -2.91 -8.80
C MET A 57 -10.85 -2.90 -9.18
N LEU A 58 -10.00 -3.57 -8.41
CA LEU A 58 -8.57 -3.70 -8.69
C LEU A 58 -8.26 -4.58 -9.91
N GLY A 59 -9.17 -5.46 -10.30
CA GLY A 59 -8.97 -6.50 -11.32
C GLY A 59 -8.53 -7.85 -10.72
N TRP A 60 -9.01 -8.18 -9.55
CA TRP A 60 -8.85 -9.45 -8.84
C TRP A 60 -10.08 -10.35 -9.03
N PRO A 61 -9.99 -11.69 -9.05
CA PRO A 61 -8.77 -12.49 -9.08
C PRO A 61 -8.13 -12.46 -10.47
N LEU A 62 -6.82 -12.68 -10.49
CA LEU A 62 -6.11 -12.98 -11.72
C LEU A 62 -6.59 -14.33 -12.25
N VAL A 63 -6.91 -14.38 -13.54
CA VAL A 63 -7.58 -15.53 -14.19
C VAL A 63 -6.85 -16.84 -13.93
N ASP A 64 -7.62 -17.88 -13.60
CA ASP A 64 -7.20 -19.29 -13.61
C ASP A 64 -5.94 -19.66 -12.80
N CYS A 65 -5.63 -18.90 -11.76
CA CYS A 65 -4.51 -19.24 -10.87
C CYS A 65 -4.93 -20.39 -9.93
N ASP A 66 -4.22 -21.48 -9.97
CA ASP A 66 -4.33 -22.53 -8.94
C ASP A 66 -3.76 -21.99 -7.62
N THR A 67 -4.63 -21.79 -6.65
CA THR A 67 -4.29 -21.29 -5.32
C THR A 67 -4.39 -22.38 -4.25
N SER A 68 -4.62 -23.64 -4.63
CA SER A 68 -4.85 -24.74 -3.71
C SER A 68 -3.62 -25.13 -2.88
N GLY A 69 -2.40 -24.84 -3.38
CA GLY A 69 -1.14 -25.13 -2.71
C GLY A 69 -0.43 -23.87 -2.18
N LEU A 70 0.59 -24.06 -1.35
CA LEU A 70 1.51 -22.99 -0.98
C LEU A 70 2.42 -22.63 -2.16
N PRO A 71 2.88 -21.37 -2.27
CA PRO A 71 3.85 -21.00 -3.30
C PRO A 71 5.17 -21.78 -3.13
N SER A 72 5.78 -22.15 -4.25
CA SER A 72 7.13 -22.70 -4.28
C SER A 72 8.14 -21.64 -3.84
N VAL A 73 9.06 -22.00 -2.94
CA VAL A 73 9.99 -21.03 -2.35
C VAL A 73 11.43 -21.48 -2.45
N LYS A 74 12.28 -20.59 -3.00
CA LYS A 74 13.73 -20.71 -2.91
C LYS A 74 14.23 -19.73 -1.85
N SER A 75 15.03 -20.24 -0.90
CA SER A 75 15.60 -19.46 0.19
C SER A 75 17.11 -19.66 0.25
N VAL A 76 17.85 -18.55 0.32
CA VAL A 76 19.32 -18.54 0.46
C VAL A 76 19.68 -17.66 1.65
N LYS A 77 20.41 -18.23 2.62
CA LYS A 77 20.94 -17.46 3.75
C LYS A 77 22.05 -16.54 3.25
N LEU A 78 21.91 -15.25 3.48
CA LEU A 78 22.87 -14.22 3.10
C LEU A 78 23.85 -13.91 4.22
N SER A 79 23.35 -13.83 5.45
CA SER A 79 24.13 -13.39 6.60
C SER A 79 23.55 -13.97 7.90
N GLU A 80 24.40 -14.03 8.92
CA GLU A 80 24.02 -14.29 10.30
C GLU A 80 24.55 -13.16 11.15
N GLU A 81 23.63 -12.44 11.79
CA GLU A 81 23.91 -11.29 12.61
C GLU A 81 23.71 -11.63 14.10
N SER A 82 24.11 -10.71 14.98
CA SER A 82 23.84 -10.86 16.40
C SER A 82 22.34 -10.73 16.68
N GLY A 83 21.65 -11.86 16.80
CA GLY A 83 20.22 -11.92 17.14
C GLY A 83 19.27 -12.26 15.99
N TYR A 84 19.70 -12.22 14.74
CA TYR A 84 18.87 -12.60 13.59
C TYR A 84 19.70 -13.10 12.41
N SER A 85 19.05 -13.79 11.49
CA SER A 85 19.63 -14.22 10.21
C SER A 85 18.87 -13.60 9.04
N ILE A 86 19.58 -13.30 7.96
CA ILE A 86 19.02 -12.69 6.75
C ILE A 86 18.98 -13.71 5.63
N TYR A 87 17.84 -13.82 4.97
CA TYR A 87 17.61 -14.70 3.84
C TYR A 87 17.10 -13.92 2.63
N ARG A 88 17.63 -14.23 1.44
CA ARG A 88 17.00 -13.92 0.18
C ARG A 88 15.95 -14.98 -0.09
N MET A 89 14.69 -14.56 -0.27
CA MET A 89 13.60 -15.45 -0.63
C MET A 89 13.04 -15.11 -2.00
N GLN A 90 12.67 -16.14 -2.75
CA GLN A 90 11.99 -16.03 -4.02
C GLN A 90 10.76 -16.94 -3.99
N PHE A 91 9.61 -16.36 -4.20
CA PHE A 91 8.31 -17.04 -4.19
C PHE A 91 7.79 -17.11 -5.63
N GLU A 92 7.61 -18.32 -6.14
CA GLU A 92 6.89 -18.54 -7.38
C GLU A 92 5.40 -18.56 -7.07
N ILE A 93 4.70 -17.49 -7.46
CA ILE A 93 3.32 -17.27 -7.09
C ILE A 93 2.37 -17.93 -8.09
N PHE A 94 2.65 -17.78 -9.37
CA PHE A 94 2.04 -18.49 -10.48
C PHE A 94 3.05 -18.53 -11.63
N ASP A 95 2.75 -19.33 -12.64
CA ASP A 95 3.71 -19.70 -13.69
C ASP A 95 4.51 -18.51 -14.24
N GLY A 96 5.81 -18.52 -13.98
CA GLY A 96 6.75 -17.48 -14.40
C GLY A 96 6.72 -16.19 -13.59
N VAL A 97 5.78 -16.00 -12.65
CA VAL A 97 5.73 -14.81 -11.79
C VAL A 97 6.35 -15.10 -10.44
N ASN A 98 7.50 -14.49 -10.22
CA ASN A 98 8.30 -14.66 -9.01
C ASN A 98 8.40 -13.33 -8.26
N MET A 99 7.89 -13.27 -7.03
CA MET A 99 8.17 -12.14 -6.13
C MET A 99 9.34 -12.49 -5.22
N THR A 100 10.25 -11.56 -5.04
CA THR A 100 11.43 -11.74 -4.17
C THR A 100 11.36 -10.80 -2.97
N GLY A 101 12.18 -11.09 -1.96
CA GLY A 101 12.35 -10.20 -0.82
C GLY A 101 13.47 -10.64 0.11
N LEU A 102 13.67 -9.85 1.16
CA LEU A 102 14.60 -10.14 2.24
C LEU A 102 13.83 -10.53 3.50
N TYR A 103 14.13 -11.68 4.05
CA TYR A 103 13.57 -12.17 5.29
C TYR A 103 14.59 -12.05 6.42
N PHE A 104 14.22 -11.32 7.47
CA PHE A 104 14.96 -11.13 8.70
C PHE A 104 14.33 -12.01 9.78
N ARG A 105 14.94 -13.15 10.03
CA ARG A 105 14.46 -14.12 11.01
C ARG A 105 15.18 -13.91 12.33
N ILE A 106 14.48 -13.49 13.36
CA ILE A 106 15.01 -13.46 14.74
C ILE A 106 15.39 -14.87 15.15
N ASN A 107 16.57 -15.03 15.75
CA ASN A 107 17.07 -16.32 16.22
C ASN A 107 16.23 -16.89 17.36
N GLY A 108 16.23 -18.21 17.49
CA GLY A 108 15.42 -18.96 18.46
C GLY A 108 14.27 -19.72 17.80
N GLU A 109 13.59 -20.53 18.62
CA GLU A 109 12.49 -21.40 18.17
C GLU A 109 11.12 -20.90 18.62
N GLU A 110 11.06 -19.78 19.34
CA GLU A 110 9.82 -19.17 19.79
C GLU A 110 9.02 -18.64 18.59
N LYS A 111 7.70 -18.74 18.68
CA LYS A 111 6.82 -18.04 17.76
C LYS A 111 6.97 -16.55 17.94
N ARG A 112 6.96 -15.81 16.85
CA ARG A 112 7.06 -14.35 16.85
C ARG A 112 6.18 -13.76 15.78
N PRO A 113 5.67 -12.54 15.97
CA PRO A 113 5.02 -11.82 14.89
C PRO A 113 5.96 -11.64 13.69
N LEU A 114 5.38 -11.62 12.51
CA LEU A 114 6.05 -11.22 11.28
C LEU A 114 5.47 -9.90 10.79
N VAL A 115 6.35 -8.93 10.54
CA VAL A 115 5.98 -7.64 9.97
C VAL A 115 6.46 -7.55 8.53
N LEU A 116 5.54 -7.31 7.59
CA LEU A 116 5.92 -6.90 6.24
C LEU A 116 6.38 -5.45 6.29
N VAL A 117 7.60 -5.18 5.80
CA VAL A 117 8.20 -3.84 5.76
C VAL A 117 8.34 -3.41 4.32
N GLN A 118 7.45 -2.55 3.85
CA GLN A 118 7.29 -2.26 2.44
C GLN A 118 7.96 -0.95 2.03
N HIS A 119 8.86 -1.04 1.05
CA HIS A 119 9.47 0.13 0.42
C HIS A 119 8.47 0.87 -0.47
N GLY A 120 8.73 2.17 -0.68
CA GLY A 120 8.04 3.02 -1.65
C GLY A 120 8.78 3.15 -2.98
N GLY A 121 8.40 4.14 -3.77
CA GLY A 121 9.16 4.56 -4.95
C GLY A 121 10.60 4.93 -4.60
N LEU A 122 11.53 4.71 -5.51
CA LEU A 122 12.98 4.88 -5.30
C LEU A 122 13.59 3.95 -4.23
N GLY A 123 12.83 2.97 -3.72
CA GLY A 123 13.25 2.01 -2.70
C GLY A 123 13.39 0.60 -3.22
N THR A 124 14.14 -0.20 -2.48
CA THR A 124 14.28 -1.65 -2.63
C THR A 124 14.37 -2.30 -1.24
N PRO A 125 14.15 -3.61 -1.11
CA PRO A 125 14.40 -4.31 0.15
C PRO A 125 15.80 -4.05 0.72
N GLU A 126 16.83 -4.00 -0.12
CA GLU A 126 18.22 -3.76 0.27
C GLU A 126 18.42 -2.35 0.80
N LEU A 127 17.79 -1.35 0.19
CA LEU A 127 17.89 0.04 0.62
C LEU A 127 17.27 0.22 2.00
N ILE A 128 16.03 -0.23 2.19
CA ILE A 128 15.33 -0.06 3.48
C ILE A 128 15.96 -0.90 4.60
N SER A 129 16.75 -1.90 4.24
CA SER A 129 17.51 -2.76 5.17
C SER A 129 18.88 -2.20 5.55
N GLY A 130 19.28 -1.07 4.96
CA GLY A 130 20.59 -0.48 5.24
C GLY A 130 21.77 -1.19 4.59
N PHE A 131 21.59 -2.11 3.63
CA PHE A 131 22.68 -2.84 2.97
C PHE A 131 23.63 -1.91 2.20
N TYR A 132 23.17 -0.71 1.86
CA TYR A 132 23.97 0.31 1.21
C TYR A 132 24.48 1.38 2.18
N GLY A 133 24.32 1.18 3.48
CA GLY A 133 24.80 2.06 4.56
C GLY A 133 23.84 3.20 4.92
N ASP A 134 23.06 3.71 3.96
CA ASP A 134 22.07 4.76 4.16
C ASP A 134 20.68 4.25 3.75
N THR A 135 19.67 4.60 4.53
CA THR A 135 18.26 4.26 4.26
C THR A 135 17.44 5.45 3.76
N ILE A 136 18.11 6.59 3.51
CA ILE A 136 17.49 7.85 3.09
C ILE A 136 16.23 8.19 3.91
N ASN A 137 15.16 8.61 3.23
CA ASN A 137 13.87 8.97 3.85
C ASN A 137 13.10 7.81 4.51
N TYR A 138 13.62 6.57 4.45
CA TYR A 138 13.06 5.44 5.22
C TYR A 138 13.45 5.45 6.70
N ASN A 139 14.40 6.29 7.11
CA ASN A 139 14.76 6.51 8.52
C ASN A 139 14.96 5.22 9.30
N ARG A 140 15.69 4.24 8.70
CA ARG A 140 15.99 2.92 9.27
C ARG A 140 14.72 2.11 9.64
N MET A 141 13.62 2.29 8.90
CA MET A 141 12.31 1.70 9.18
C MET A 141 12.40 0.20 9.48
N LEU A 142 13.08 -0.58 8.64
CA LEU A 142 13.20 -2.02 8.85
C LEU A 142 13.97 -2.37 10.12
N GLU A 143 15.10 -1.71 10.36
CA GLU A 143 15.91 -1.94 11.56
C GLU A 143 15.13 -1.62 12.84
N ARG A 144 14.36 -0.54 12.84
CA ARG A 144 13.51 -0.14 13.96
C ARG A 144 12.40 -1.16 14.23
N VAL A 145 11.89 -1.83 13.19
CA VAL A 145 10.91 -2.91 13.31
C VAL A 145 11.56 -4.16 13.93
N ILE A 146 12.69 -4.63 13.41
CA ILE A 146 13.37 -5.83 13.95
C ILE A 146 13.90 -5.62 15.35
N ALA A 147 14.24 -4.38 15.74
CA ALA A 147 14.64 -4.04 17.11
C ALA A 147 13.54 -4.34 18.15
N GLN A 148 12.28 -4.46 17.73
CA GLN A 148 11.17 -4.89 18.59
C GLN A 148 11.13 -6.42 18.81
N GLY A 149 12.09 -7.19 18.27
CA GLY A 149 12.18 -8.64 18.44
C GLY A 149 11.13 -9.41 17.65
N VAL A 150 10.71 -8.91 16.50
CA VAL A 150 9.80 -9.53 15.54
C VAL A 150 10.51 -9.93 14.27
N HIS A 151 9.99 -10.95 13.57
CA HIS A 151 10.45 -11.25 12.21
C HIS A 151 10.05 -10.12 11.26
N ALA A 152 10.85 -9.88 10.23
CA ALA A 152 10.49 -8.93 9.19
C ALA A 152 10.68 -9.54 7.80
N PHE A 153 9.77 -9.24 6.90
CA PHE A 153 9.91 -9.56 5.49
C PHE A 153 9.77 -8.28 4.66
N ALA A 154 10.79 -7.98 3.86
CA ALA A 154 10.82 -6.83 2.96
C ALA A 154 10.63 -7.32 1.52
N PRO A 155 9.41 -7.28 0.96
CA PRO A 155 9.14 -7.70 -0.41
C PRO A 155 9.59 -6.66 -1.43
N GLN A 156 9.97 -7.12 -2.64
CA GLN A 156 10.32 -6.28 -3.78
C GLN A 156 9.09 -6.03 -4.64
N LEU A 157 8.65 -4.77 -4.72
CA LEU A 157 7.67 -4.32 -5.71
C LEU A 157 8.34 -3.91 -7.02
N LEU A 158 7.59 -3.94 -8.11
CA LEU A 158 8.04 -3.48 -9.42
C LEU A 158 7.93 -1.95 -9.51
N LEU A 159 8.73 -1.26 -8.69
CA LEU A 159 8.85 0.20 -8.66
C LEU A 159 10.21 0.64 -9.21
N TRP A 160 10.34 1.91 -9.55
CA TRP A 160 11.61 2.50 -9.93
C TRP A 160 12.53 2.63 -8.70
N ASP A 161 13.84 2.53 -8.92
CA ASP A 161 14.86 2.76 -7.89
C ASP A 161 15.81 3.90 -8.25
N ARG A 162 16.56 4.41 -7.27
CA ARG A 162 17.53 5.50 -7.47
C ARG A 162 18.86 5.04 -8.05
N LYS A 163 19.26 3.82 -7.75
CA LYS A 163 20.67 3.43 -7.88
C LYS A 163 20.98 2.69 -9.17
N TYR A 164 20.01 1.96 -9.68
CA TYR A 164 20.28 0.98 -10.73
C TYR A 164 19.66 1.32 -12.07
N THR A 165 19.19 2.50 -12.33
CA THR A 165 18.65 2.98 -13.62
C THR A 165 17.88 1.93 -14.46
N ILE A 166 17.50 0.80 -13.88
CA ILE A 166 16.63 -0.19 -14.51
C ILE A 166 15.24 0.40 -14.48
N SER A 167 14.88 1.02 -15.57
CA SER A 167 13.55 1.55 -15.76
C SER A 167 12.62 0.40 -16.09
N PHE A 168 11.81 0.00 -15.12
CA PHE A 168 10.64 -0.80 -15.41
C PHE A 168 9.54 0.14 -15.90
N ASP A 169 8.99 -0.13 -17.08
CA ASP A 169 7.81 0.58 -17.57
C ASP A 169 6.55 0.14 -16.80
N ARG A 170 6.50 0.50 -15.50
CA ARG A 170 5.39 0.15 -14.61
C ARG A 170 4.05 0.62 -15.16
N ILE A 171 4.00 1.86 -15.68
CA ILE A 171 2.78 2.44 -16.23
C ILE A 171 2.32 1.68 -17.48
N GLY A 172 3.23 1.34 -18.38
CA GLY A 172 2.91 0.54 -19.55
C GLY A 172 2.54 -0.91 -19.20
N ILE A 173 3.16 -1.50 -18.18
CA ILE A 173 2.77 -2.82 -17.66
C ILE A 173 1.35 -2.74 -17.10
N ASP A 174 1.04 -1.76 -16.26
CA ASP A 174 -0.29 -1.57 -15.68
C ASP A 174 -1.36 -1.35 -16.76
N ALA A 175 -1.07 -0.53 -17.76
CA ALA A 175 -1.97 -0.31 -18.89
C ALA A 175 -2.26 -1.61 -19.67
N ARG A 176 -1.26 -2.48 -19.87
CA ARG A 176 -1.45 -3.79 -20.51
C ARG A 176 -2.25 -4.74 -19.63
N LEU A 177 -2.00 -4.77 -18.31
CA LEU A 177 -2.78 -5.55 -17.35
C LEU A 177 -4.24 -5.11 -17.32
N LYS A 178 -4.53 -3.80 -17.33
CA LYS A 178 -5.90 -3.27 -17.38
C LYS A 178 -6.66 -3.69 -18.63
N ARG A 179 -5.97 -3.86 -19.76
CA ARG A 179 -6.59 -4.38 -20.99
C ARG A 179 -7.05 -5.84 -20.90
N VAL A 180 -6.44 -6.63 -20.03
CA VAL A 180 -6.79 -8.04 -19.79
C VAL A 180 -7.56 -8.26 -18.48
N GLY A 181 -8.04 -7.17 -17.87
CA GLY A 181 -8.94 -7.22 -16.73
C GLY A 181 -8.28 -7.25 -15.35
N SER A 182 -6.97 -6.94 -15.27
CA SER A 182 -6.23 -6.85 -14.01
C SER A 182 -5.57 -5.48 -13.83
N SER A 183 -4.68 -5.33 -12.86
CA SER A 183 -3.80 -4.18 -12.68
C SER A 183 -2.52 -4.61 -12.00
N ILE A 184 -1.46 -3.81 -12.10
CA ILE A 184 -0.20 -4.11 -11.40
C ILE A 184 -0.42 -4.16 -9.88
N THR A 185 -1.28 -3.31 -9.35
CA THR A 185 -1.67 -3.32 -7.93
C THR A 185 -2.33 -4.63 -7.53
N ALA A 186 -3.27 -5.15 -8.34
CA ALA A 186 -3.92 -6.44 -8.07
C ALA A 186 -2.91 -7.58 -8.08
N VAL A 187 -2.00 -7.63 -9.06
CA VAL A 187 -0.94 -8.64 -9.15
C VAL A 187 -0.06 -8.62 -7.91
N GLU A 188 0.45 -7.44 -7.51
CA GLU A 188 1.36 -7.33 -6.38
C GLU A 188 0.66 -7.62 -5.05
N LEU A 189 -0.57 -7.15 -4.83
CA LEU A 189 -1.35 -7.50 -3.63
C LEU A 189 -1.65 -8.99 -3.55
N TYR A 190 -1.98 -9.62 -4.69
CA TYR A 190 -2.14 -11.07 -4.75
C TYR A 190 -0.85 -11.80 -4.38
N CYS A 191 0.30 -11.40 -4.92
CA CYS A 191 1.60 -11.97 -4.56
C CYS A 191 1.87 -11.85 -3.05
N LEU A 192 1.59 -10.68 -2.46
CA LEU A 192 1.77 -10.48 -1.01
C LEU A 192 0.84 -11.38 -0.19
N THR A 193 -0.41 -11.56 -0.61
CA THR A 193 -1.35 -12.50 0.05
C THR A 193 -0.80 -13.92 0.01
N ARG A 194 -0.26 -14.38 -1.13
CA ARG A 194 0.33 -15.72 -1.26
C ARG A 194 1.61 -15.89 -0.42
N ILE A 195 2.38 -14.83 -0.25
CA ILE A 195 3.53 -14.81 0.67
C ILE A 195 3.07 -14.95 2.12
N LEU A 196 1.96 -14.31 2.49
CA LEU A 196 1.36 -14.52 3.82
C LEU A 196 0.90 -15.96 4.02
N ASP A 197 0.33 -16.63 3.00
CA ASP A 197 -0.04 -18.06 3.07
C ASP A 197 1.17 -18.94 3.40
N TYR A 198 2.32 -18.66 2.77
CA TYR A 198 3.55 -19.38 3.07
C TYR A 198 4.01 -19.17 4.51
N PHE A 199 4.05 -17.92 4.98
CA PHE A 199 4.52 -17.62 6.34
C PHE A 199 3.54 -18.09 7.41
N GLU A 200 2.24 -18.08 7.16
CA GLU A 200 1.22 -18.63 8.07
C GLU A 200 1.43 -20.13 8.33
N ALA A 201 1.90 -20.86 7.31
CA ALA A 201 2.23 -22.27 7.42
C ALA A 201 3.55 -22.53 8.20
N GLN A 202 4.36 -21.50 8.48
CA GLN A 202 5.57 -21.65 9.27
C GLN A 202 5.26 -21.69 10.76
N TYR A 203 5.80 -22.67 11.46
CA TYR A 203 5.56 -22.87 12.89
C TYR A 203 6.04 -21.73 13.79
N ASN A 204 6.97 -20.91 13.32
CA ASN A 204 7.60 -19.85 14.09
C ASN A 204 6.96 -18.45 13.89
N VAL A 205 5.89 -18.37 13.12
CA VAL A 205 5.14 -17.11 12.94
C VAL A 205 3.82 -17.17 13.71
N SER A 206 3.57 -16.17 14.56
CA SER A 206 2.36 -16.12 15.40
C SER A 206 1.27 -15.23 14.82
N SER A 207 1.63 -14.09 14.25
CA SER A 207 0.70 -13.07 13.74
C SER A 207 1.37 -12.19 12.69
N PHE A 208 0.58 -11.34 12.02
CA PHE A 208 1.08 -10.47 10.95
C PHE A 208 0.78 -9.00 11.19
N GLY A 209 1.81 -8.17 10.95
CA GLY A 209 1.69 -6.72 10.82
C GLY A 209 2.25 -6.23 9.50
N MET A 210 2.01 -4.97 9.18
CA MET A 210 2.57 -4.35 7.99
C MET A 210 2.89 -2.87 8.22
N VAL A 211 4.00 -2.41 7.67
CA VAL A 211 4.43 -1.01 7.72
C VAL A 211 5.05 -0.61 6.38
N GLY A 212 4.81 0.62 5.95
CA GLY A 212 5.41 1.10 4.72
C GLY A 212 5.32 2.60 4.53
N LEU A 213 6.21 3.11 3.70
CA LEU A 213 6.32 4.52 3.33
C LEU A 213 5.87 4.73 1.88
N SER A 214 5.09 5.78 1.60
CA SER A 214 4.71 6.18 0.25
C SER A 214 3.94 5.07 -0.48
N TYR A 215 4.42 4.56 -1.63
CA TYR A 215 3.87 3.32 -2.22
C TYR A 215 3.82 2.17 -1.20
N GLY A 216 4.80 2.08 -0.30
CA GLY A 216 4.74 1.11 0.80
C GLY A 216 3.55 1.35 1.73
N GLY A 217 3.24 2.60 2.04
CA GLY A 217 2.04 2.99 2.80
C GLY A 217 0.75 2.64 2.05
N PHE A 218 0.71 2.86 0.73
CA PHE A 218 -0.37 2.44 -0.15
C PHE A 218 -0.61 0.91 -0.06
N TYR A 219 0.42 0.10 -0.28
CA TYR A 219 0.29 -1.36 -0.19
C TYR A 219 -0.05 -1.82 1.22
N THR A 220 0.44 -1.14 2.25
CA THR A 220 0.11 -1.42 3.65
C THR A 220 -1.39 -1.26 3.91
N GLN A 221 -1.97 -0.16 3.52
CA GLN A 221 -3.41 0.08 3.70
C GLN A 221 -4.25 -0.89 2.86
N TYR A 222 -3.90 -1.08 1.58
CA TYR A 222 -4.66 -1.89 0.64
C TYR A 222 -4.60 -3.39 0.98
N LEU A 223 -3.41 -3.90 1.32
CA LEU A 223 -3.30 -5.30 1.75
C LEU A 223 -4.04 -5.51 3.08
N SER A 224 -3.92 -4.60 4.04
CA SER A 224 -4.65 -4.70 5.31
C SER A 224 -6.17 -4.66 5.13
N ALA A 225 -6.67 -3.93 4.15
CA ALA A 225 -8.08 -3.92 3.79
C ALA A 225 -8.54 -5.26 3.21
N LEU A 226 -7.69 -5.94 2.41
CA LEU A 226 -8.02 -7.18 1.71
C LEU A 226 -7.75 -8.44 2.54
N ASP A 227 -6.68 -8.45 3.33
CA ASP A 227 -6.21 -9.62 4.09
C ASP A 227 -6.37 -9.41 5.60
N LYS A 228 -7.30 -10.13 6.19
CA LYS A 228 -7.65 -10.02 7.62
C LYS A 228 -6.57 -10.55 8.56
N ARG A 229 -5.56 -11.24 8.04
CA ARG A 229 -4.42 -11.71 8.84
C ARG A 229 -3.53 -10.56 9.30
N ILE A 230 -3.50 -9.44 8.58
CA ILE A 230 -2.78 -8.24 9.04
C ILE A 230 -3.57 -7.63 10.21
N LYS A 231 -3.05 -7.81 11.43
CA LYS A 231 -3.72 -7.38 12.67
C LYS A 231 -3.49 -5.92 13.02
N SER A 232 -2.34 -5.38 12.63
CA SER A 232 -1.97 -3.99 12.86
C SER A 232 -1.11 -3.47 11.71
N ALA A 233 -1.35 -2.23 11.30
CA ALA A 233 -0.71 -1.63 10.14
C ALA A 233 -0.32 -0.17 10.37
N ILE A 234 0.83 0.25 9.78
CA ILE A 234 1.29 1.65 9.77
C ILE A 234 1.47 2.10 8.33
N SER A 235 0.58 2.97 7.85
CA SER A 235 0.65 3.58 6.52
C SER A 235 1.24 4.99 6.63
N CYS A 236 2.46 5.19 6.16
CA CYS A 236 3.17 6.46 6.27
C CYS A 236 3.23 7.19 4.92
N SER A 237 2.95 8.50 4.93
CA SER A 237 3.04 9.44 3.80
C SER A 237 2.35 8.93 2.53
N PHE A 238 1.10 8.49 2.68
CA PHE A 238 0.27 8.01 1.56
C PHE A 238 -1.19 8.44 1.67
N PHE A 239 -1.86 8.18 2.82
CA PHE A 239 -3.30 8.39 2.99
C PHE A 239 -3.73 9.81 2.64
N ASN A 240 -4.71 9.95 1.73
CA ASN A 240 -5.02 11.26 1.16
C ASN A 240 -6.44 11.37 0.62
N ALA A 241 -6.83 12.58 0.22
CA ALA A 241 -8.01 12.80 -0.61
C ALA A 241 -7.70 12.36 -2.05
N ARG A 242 -8.19 11.19 -2.45
CA ARG A 242 -7.83 10.53 -3.71
C ARG A 242 -8.07 11.39 -4.96
N ASP A 243 -9.05 12.28 -4.93
CA ASP A 243 -9.39 13.15 -6.07
C ASP A 243 -8.27 14.15 -6.42
N GLU A 244 -7.31 14.37 -5.51
CA GLU A 244 -6.13 15.22 -5.73
C GLU A 244 -4.97 14.48 -6.40
N TYR A 245 -5.02 13.15 -6.47
CA TYR A 245 -3.92 12.30 -6.95
C TYR A 245 -4.43 11.24 -7.93
N SER A 246 -4.06 11.36 -9.20
CA SER A 246 -4.57 10.53 -10.29
C SER A 246 -3.45 9.83 -11.07
N TRP A 247 -2.48 9.20 -10.36
CA TRP A 247 -1.49 8.36 -11.02
C TRP A 247 -2.16 7.12 -11.61
N SER A 248 -1.76 6.75 -12.83
CA SER A 248 -2.46 5.74 -13.62
C SER A 248 -2.53 4.37 -12.95
N ASP A 249 -1.48 3.96 -12.25
CA ASP A 249 -1.41 2.68 -11.51
C ASP A 249 -2.13 2.72 -10.14
N TRP A 250 -2.65 3.90 -9.75
CA TRP A 250 -3.53 4.11 -8.59
C TRP A 250 -4.96 4.47 -8.99
N THR A 251 -5.30 4.32 -10.26
CA THR A 251 -6.60 4.73 -10.81
C THR A 251 -7.26 3.55 -11.52
N TRP A 252 -8.49 3.25 -11.17
CA TRP A 252 -9.29 2.18 -11.77
C TRP A 252 -10.57 2.77 -12.35
N PHE A 253 -11.09 2.10 -13.39
CA PHE A 253 -12.31 2.55 -14.06
C PHE A 253 -13.47 2.63 -13.06
N ARG A 254 -14.07 3.82 -12.96
CA ARG A 254 -15.19 4.15 -12.05
C ARG A 254 -14.89 3.91 -10.56
N SER A 255 -13.64 3.98 -10.13
CA SER A 255 -13.28 3.79 -8.72
C SER A 255 -13.93 4.84 -7.80
N ALA A 256 -14.04 6.10 -8.25
CA ALA A 256 -14.55 7.22 -7.46
C ALA A 256 -16.01 7.06 -6.94
N GLU A 257 -16.80 6.19 -7.57
CA GLU A 257 -18.17 5.89 -7.10
C GLU A 257 -18.24 4.78 -6.05
N LYS A 258 -17.11 4.12 -5.75
CA LYS A 258 -17.04 2.98 -4.83
C LYS A 258 -16.08 3.19 -3.68
N PHE A 259 -14.80 3.41 -3.99
CA PHE A 259 -13.73 3.46 -3.00
C PHE A 259 -12.71 4.54 -3.32
N ASN A 260 -12.47 5.41 -2.36
CA ASN A 260 -11.26 6.20 -2.18
C ASN A 260 -10.48 5.66 -0.98
N ASP A 261 -9.38 6.28 -0.59
CA ASP A 261 -8.55 5.81 0.52
C ASP A 261 -9.32 5.72 1.85
N VAL A 262 -10.29 6.60 2.04
CA VAL A 262 -11.16 6.65 3.21
C VAL A 262 -11.98 5.35 3.35
N GLU A 263 -12.67 4.95 2.31
CA GLU A 263 -13.52 3.76 2.32
C GLU A 263 -12.69 2.47 2.39
N ILE A 264 -11.50 2.49 1.75
CA ILE A 264 -10.55 1.36 1.86
C ILE A 264 -10.03 1.22 3.29
N ALA A 265 -9.76 2.33 3.99
CA ALA A 265 -9.38 2.29 5.40
C ALA A 265 -10.47 1.66 6.27
N CYS A 266 -11.76 1.92 6.01
CA CYS A 266 -12.86 1.29 6.74
C CYS A 266 -12.82 -0.25 6.69
N LEU A 267 -12.29 -0.84 5.63
CA LEU A 267 -12.16 -2.31 5.50
C LEU A 267 -11.08 -2.90 6.43
N VAL A 268 -10.27 -2.08 7.08
CA VAL A 268 -9.32 -2.54 8.09
C VAL A 268 -10.01 -2.80 9.45
N TYR A 269 -11.11 -2.09 9.75
CA TYR A 269 -11.87 -2.27 10.99
C TYR A 269 -12.21 -3.75 11.28
N PRO A 270 -12.16 -4.22 12.54
CA PRO A 270 -11.78 -3.53 13.79
C PRO A 270 -10.28 -3.59 14.12
N ARG A 271 -9.44 -4.02 13.19
CA ARG A 271 -7.98 -4.15 13.35
C ARG A 271 -7.32 -2.77 13.41
N LYS A 272 -6.09 -2.67 13.88
CA LYS A 272 -5.43 -1.39 14.09
C LYS A 272 -4.83 -0.82 12.81
N LEU A 273 -5.10 0.46 12.55
CA LEU A 273 -4.50 1.24 11.47
C LEU A 273 -3.95 2.56 12.02
N CYS A 274 -2.63 2.71 11.90
CA CYS A 274 -1.96 3.99 12.13
C CYS A 274 -1.66 4.66 10.78
N ILE A 275 -2.00 5.92 10.66
CA ILE A 275 -1.75 6.76 9.49
C ILE A 275 -0.80 7.88 9.90
N GLU A 276 0.34 7.98 9.25
CA GLU A 276 1.34 9.00 9.50
C GLU A 276 1.51 9.89 8.25
N ILE A 277 1.61 11.21 8.42
CA ILE A 277 1.83 12.16 7.32
C ILE A 277 2.79 13.26 7.77
N GLY A 278 3.83 13.52 6.98
CA GLY A 278 4.73 14.66 7.19
C GLY A 278 4.03 15.99 6.92
N THR A 279 4.12 16.94 7.86
CA THR A 279 3.49 18.26 7.70
C THR A 279 4.16 19.14 6.63
N LYS A 280 5.36 18.74 6.20
CA LYS A 280 6.16 19.40 5.14
C LYS A 280 6.29 18.49 3.90
N ASP A 281 5.44 17.45 3.77
CA ASP A 281 5.45 16.56 2.63
C ASP A 281 5.05 17.32 1.36
N SER A 282 5.94 17.32 0.36
CA SER A 282 5.73 18.04 -0.90
C SER A 282 4.99 17.17 -1.95
N LEU A 283 4.87 15.85 -1.72
CA LEU A 283 4.13 14.95 -2.60
C LEU A 283 2.69 14.78 -2.14
N PHE A 284 2.48 14.65 -0.83
CA PHE A 284 1.16 14.46 -0.21
C PHE A 284 0.90 15.57 0.79
N ASP A 285 0.25 16.65 0.33
CA ASP A 285 -0.06 17.80 1.19
C ASP A 285 -0.93 17.34 2.38
N VAL A 286 -0.41 17.57 3.58
CA VAL A 286 -1.03 17.17 4.84
C VAL A 286 -2.48 17.68 4.99
N LYS A 287 -2.83 18.82 4.39
CA LYS A 287 -4.20 19.36 4.45
C LYS A 287 -5.22 18.42 3.80
N HIS A 288 -4.83 17.72 2.71
CA HIS A 288 -5.67 16.74 2.04
C HIS A 288 -5.81 15.46 2.88
N GLY A 289 -4.71 15.04 3.54
CA GLY A 289 -4.74 13.93 4.49
C GLY A 289 -5.60 14.20 5.71
N ILE A 290 -5.53 15.41 6.28
CA ILE A 290 -6.40 15.84 7.38
C ILE A 290 -7.88 15.80 6.96
N ARG A 291 -8.22 16.36 5.78
CA ARG A 291 -9.59 16.32 5.24
C ARG A 291 -10.09 14.87 5.09
N ALA A 292 -9.27 14.02 4.48
CA ALA A 292 -9.62 12.61 4.30
C ALA A 292 -9.80 11.88 5.65
N PHE A 293 -9.01 12.24 6.66
CA PHE A 293 -9.17 11.66 8.00
C PHE A 293 -10.44 12.14 8.72
N GLU A 294 -10.85 13.40 8.54
CA GLU A 294 -12.14 13.87 9.03
C GLU A 294 -13.31 13.13 8.35
N ASP A 295 -13.24 12.91 7.03
CA ASP A 295 -14.23 12.11 6.31
C ASP A 295 -14.26 10.65 6.83
N LEU A 296 -13.09 10.06 7.16
CA LEU A 296 -13.01 8.73 7.76
C LEU A 296 -13.66 8.69 9.15
N LYS A 297 -13.43 9.69 9.99
CA LYS A 297 -14.09 9.79 11.32
C LYS A 297 -15.60 9.89 11.20
N GLU A 298 -16.11 10.64 10.23
CA GLU A 298 -17.55 10.72 10.00
C GLU A 298 -18.16 9.37 9.61
N LEU A 299 -17.48 8.58 8.76
CA LEU A 299 -17.90 7.21 8.45
C LEU A 299 -17.87 6.30 9.69
N CYS A 300 -16.91 6.50 10.60
CA CYS A 300 -16.71 5.68 11.78
C CYS A 300 -17.60 6.05 12.98
N LYS A 301 -18.46 7.06 12.88
CA LYS A 301 -19.22 7.60 14.02
C LYS A 301 -20.01 6.55 14.82
N ASP A 302 -20.53 5.53 14.16
CA ASP A 302 -21.35 4.49 14.79
C ASP A 302 -20.51 3.32 15.36
N VAL A 303 -19.26 3.13 14.89
CA VAL A 303 -18.35 2.07 15.33
C VAL A 303 -17.18 2.56 16.17
N GLY A 304 -17.01 3.87 16.30
CA GLY A 304 -15.92 4.51 17.02
C GLY A 304 -14.58 4.48 16.27
N THR A 305 -13.59 5.17 16.81
CA THR A 305 -12.27 5.37 16.19
C THR A 305 -11.10 4.78 16.97
N ASP A 306 -11.35 3.96 17.99
CA ASP A 306 -10.30 3.38 18.85
C ASP A 306 -9.32 2.48 18.11
N TRP A 307 -9.67 2.05 16.92
CA TRP A 307 -8.84 1.25 16.01
C TRP A 307 -7.95 2.10 15.10
N LEU A 308 -8.17 3.44 15.05
CA LEU A 308 -7.46 4.39 14.20
C LEU A 308 -6.50 5.26 15.02
N THR A 309 -5.34 5.51 14.45
CA THR A 309 -4.40 6.53 14.93
C THR A 309 -4.00 7.40 13.75
N PHE A 310 -3.99 8.72 13.92
CA PHE A 310 -3.55 9.66 12.89
C PHE A 310 -2.49 10.59 13.46
N ILE A 311 -1.32 10.58 12.83
CA ILE A 311 -0.13 11.30 13.30
C ILE A 311 0.41 12.22 12.20
N PRO A 312 -0.03 13.47 12.16
CA PRO A 312 0.74 14.51 11.43
C PRO A 312 2.05 14.75 12.20
N PHE A 313 3.20 14.52 11.54
CA PHE A 313 4.51 14.72 12.18
C PHE A 313 5.32 15.82 11.52
N ASP A 314 6.22 16.47 12.26
CA ASP A 314 7.11 17.49 11.73
C ASP A 314 8.21 16.87 10.87
N GLY A 315 7.91 16.61 9.60
CA GLY A 315 8.79 15.97 8.64
C GLY A 315 8.34 16.20 7.21
N THR A 316 9.17 15.74 6.28
CA THR A 316 8.93 15.79 4.84
C THR A 316 8.32 14.49 4.33
N HIS A 317 8.55 14.11 3.06
CA HIS A 317 8.14 12.80 2.52
C HIS A 317 9.09 11.71 3.03
N GLU A 318 8.89 11.28 4.27
CA GLU A 318 9.77 10.35 4.98
C GLU A 318 9.00 9.48 5.98
N PHE A 319 9.61 8.38 6.44
CA PHE A 319 9.05 7.57 7.51
C PHE A 319 9.22 8.30 8.85
N CYS A 320 8.16 8.36 9.65
CA CYS A 320 8.15 9.08 10.92
C CYS A 320 9.25 8.57 11.85
N LEU A 321 9.97 9.48 12.50
CA LEU A 321 11.06 9.15 13.43
C LEU A 321 10.58 8.68 14.82
N ASN A 322 9.29 8.81 15.11
CA ASN A 322 8.72 8.33 16.37
C ASN A 322 8.54 6.80 16.34
N ASP A 323 9.08 6.09 17.32
CA ASP A 323 8.98 4.63 17.46
C ASP A 323 7.67 4.16 18.09
N GLU A 324 6.91 5.03 18.75
CA GLU A 324 5.70 4.64 19.49
C GLU A 324 4.70 3.87 18.62
N PRO A 325 4.39 4.26 17.36
CA PRO A 325 3.50 3.47 16.50
C PRO A 325 4.00 2.05 16.23
N ILE A 326 5.33 1.88 16.05
CA ILE A 326 5.93 0.54 15.85
C ILE A 326 5.79 -0.30 17.12
N ILE A 327 6.08 0.29 18.29
CA ILE A 327 5.95 -0.36 19.59
C ILE A 327 4.50 -0.79 19.83
N GLU A 328 3.54 0.09 19.62
CA GLU A 328 2.11 -0.22 19.77
C GLU A 328 1.65 -1.27 18.76
N MET A 329 2.10 -1.20 17.49
CA MET A 329 1.83 -2.25 16.52
C MET A 329 2.28 -3.62 17.04
N VAL A 330 3.52 -3.73 17.51
CA VAL A 330 4.08 -5.01 17.99
C VAL A 330 3.38 -5.49 19.27
N LYS A 331 2.98 -4.60 20.17
CA LYS A 331 2.14 -4.97 21.32
C LYS A 331 0.83 -5.62 20.87
N HIS A 332 0.13 -5.04 19.89
CA HIS A 332 -1.11 -5.61 19.36
C HIS A 332 -0.91 -6.97 18.68
N LEU A 333 0.25 -7.17 18.03
CA LEU A 333 0.58 -8.44 17.40
C LEU A 333 0.84 -9.57 18.41
N ARG A 334 1.17 -9.24 19.68
CA ARG A 334 1.46 -10.21 20.76
C ARG A 334 0.27 -10.49 21.67
N ILE A 335 -0.84 -9.78 21.53
CA ILE A 335 -2.02 -9.97 22.42
C ILE A 335 -2.67 -11.35 22.19
N ASP A 336 -2.49 -11.94 21.02
CA ASP A 336 -3.07 -13.24 20.66
C ASP A 336 -2.11 -14.43 20.95
N GLU A 337 -0.96 -14.18 21.61
CA GLU A 337 -0.03 -15.20 22.12
C GLU A 337 -0.39 -15.59 23.56
#